data_235fd6d23b348cf4a438e6ab2fcefe87
#
_entry.id   235fd6d23b348cf4a438e6ab2fcefe87
#
_cell.length_a   1.000
_cell.length_b   1.000
_cell.length_c   1.000
_cell.angle_alpha   90.00
_cell.angle_beta   90.00
_cell.angle_gamma   90.00
#
_symmetry.space_group_name_H-M   'P 1'
#
loop_
_entity.id
_entity.type
_entity.pdbx_description
1 polymer ?
#
loop_
_entity_poly.entity_id
_entity_poly.type
_entity_poly.pdbx_seq_one_letter_code
_entity_poly.pdbx_strand_id
1 'polypeptide(L)'
;MSVTDRTTRTPQADLRLSQSSGSGMPIVMIHGSGSSRAVFARQFDSPLADAHRLIAFDLPGHGDSSDARDPAATYTITGLAQTTARLLDALNIGHAIIFGWSLGGHVAIELASFHHAVNGLVLTGAPPVSRGPLGMLRGFHANWDMLLTSKKVYSERDIERFEAFCFGGSASPSFREAIRRTDGRLRSGVAFGMFAGKGADQKQVVENAPFPVAVINGEHDPLVRLSYFETVAYASLWERCHVISGAGHAPFWEKPDLFNPLLSRFAEKVVKQSAVMPVRRTEAG
;
A
#
# COMPACT_ATOMS: atom_id res chain seq x y z
N MET A 1 22.76 -10.60 -1.43
CA MET A 1 21.30 -10.92 -1.50
C MET A 1 20.86 -11.21 -2.91
N SER A 2 19.95 -12.17 -3.11
CA SER A 2 19.32 -12.36 -4.40
C SER A 2 17.87 -11.86 -4.35
N VAL A 3 17.53 -10.93 -5.22
CA VAL A 3 16.16 -10.56 -5.53
C VAL A 3 15.77 -11.30 -6.80
N THR A 4 14.65 -12.01 -6.79
CA THR A 4 14.15 -12.73 -7.95
C THR A 4 12.88 -12.08 -8.47
N ASP A 5 12.83 -11.91 -9.77
CA ASP A 5 11.68 -11.36 -10.46
C ASP A 5 10.88 -12.47 -11.13
N ARG A 6 9.57 -12.46 -10.97
CA ARG A 6 8.68 -13.41 -11.67
C ARG A 6 7.33 -12.78 -12.02
N THR A 7 6.61 -13.45 -12.91
CA THR A 7 5.21 -13.10 -13.21
C THR A 7 4.29 -14.17 -12.63
N THR A 8 3.22 -13.73 -11.96
CA THR A 8 2.18 -14.61 -11.42
C THR A 8 0.86 -14.26 -12.10
N ARG A 9 0.19 -15.28 -12.65
CA ARG A 9 -1.11 -15.11 -13.28
C ARG A 9 -2.22 -15.10 -12.22
N THR A 10 -3.10 -14.10 -12.30
CA THR A 10 -4.35 -14.04 -11.54
C THR A 10 -5.54 -13.92 -12.50
N PRO A 11 -6.77 -14.14 -12.07
CA PRO A 11 -7.93 -13.92 -12.92
C PRO A 11 -8.02 -12.49 -13.47
N GLN A 12 -7.55 -11.50 -12.71
CA GLN A 12 -7.67 -10.08 -13.05
C GLN A 12 -6.56 -9.59 -13.99
N ALA A 13 -5.30 -10.06 -13.79
CA ALA A 13 -4.13 -9.60 -14.53
C ALA A 13 -2.96 -10.57 -14.37
N ASP A 14 -1.94 -10.43 -15.21
CA ASP A 14 -0.64 -11.04 -15.02
C ASP A 14 0.23 -10.05 -14.23
N LEU A 15 0.62 -10.43 -13.01
CA LEU A 15 1.30 -9.55 -12.06
C LEU A 15 2.80 -9.79 -12.05
N ARG A 16 3.59 -8.75 -12.30
CA ARG A 16 5.03 -8.78 -12.13
C ARG A 16 5.39 -8.49 -10.69
N LEU A 17 6.24 -9.31 -10.08
CA LEU A 17 6.69 -9.15 -8.70
C LEU A 17 8.18 -9.38 -8.55
N SER A 18 8.76 -8.73 -7.52
CA SER A 18 10.12 -8.94 -7.01
C SER A 18 10.04 -9.52 -5.62
N GLN A 19 10.90 -10.49 -5.32
CA GLN A 19 10.93 -11.17 -4.03
C GLN A 19 12.37 -11.34 -3.55
N SER A 20 12.62 -11.06 -2.24
CA SER A 20 13.90 -11.36 -1.59
C SER A 20 14.02 -12.82 -1.17
N SER A 21 15.24 -13.25 -0.89
CA SER A 21 15.55 -14.61 -0.42
C SER A 21 15.38 -14.81 1.10
N GLY A 22 15.02 -13.77 1.86
CA GLY A 22 14.77 -13.87 3.28
C GLY A 22 13.65 -14.87 3.63
N SER A 23 13.77 -15.56 4.75
CA SER A 23 12.86 -16.65 5.14
C SER A 23 11.90 -16.31 6.27
N GLY A 24 12.04 -15.11 6.89
CA GLY A 24 11.13 -14.64 7.95
C GLY A 24 9.72 -14.34 7.44
N MET A 25 8.85 -13.86 8.33
CA MET A 25 7.48 -13.51 7.98
C MET A 25 7.42 -12.65 6.73
N PRO A 26 6.58 -12.99 5.75
CA PRO A 26 6.42 -12.22 4.53
C PRO A 26 5.98 -10.78 4.82
N ILE A 27 6.62 -9.81 4.16
CA ILE A 27 6.17 -8.42 4.09
C ILE A 27 5.78 -8.16 2.64
N VAL A 28 4.49 -8.03 2.39
CA VAL A 28 3.93 -7.76 1.06
C VAL A 28 3.71 -6.26 0.92
N MET A 29 4.37 -5.65 -0.06
CA MET A 29 4.42 -4.21 -0.26
C MET A 29 3.59 -3.81 -1.48
N ILE A 30 2.63 -2.90 -1.29
CA ILE A 30 1.68 -2.43 -2.29
C ILE A 30 1.92 -0.95 -2.55
N HIS A 31 2.32 -0.62 -3.77
CA HIS A 31 2.67 0.74 -4.18
C HIS A 31 1.45 1.65 -4.40
N GLY A 32 1.71 2.96 -4.51
CA GLY A 32 0.72 3.98 -4.79
C GLY A 32 0.34 4.10 -6.28
N SER A 33 -0.68 4.89 -6.56
CA SER A 33 -1.10 5.20 -7.93
C SER A 33 0.05 5.86 -8.71
N GLY A 34 0.20 5.52 -9.99
CA GLY A 34 1.26 6.08 -10.83
C GLY A 34 2.67 5.59 -10.48
N SER A 35 2.80 4.48 -9.75
CA SER A 35 4.09 3.96 -9.31
C SER A 35 4.29 2.51 -9.78
N SER A 36 5.27 1.83 -9.25
CA SER A 36 5.57 0.42 -9.48
C SER A 36 6.26 -0.19 -8.26
N ARG A 37 6.48 -1.51 -8.28
CA ARG A 37 7.25 -2.22 -7.25
C ARG A 37 8.66 -1.64 -7.03
N ALA A 38 9.23 -0.96 -8.04
CA ALA A 38 10.55 -0.35 -7.96
C ALA A 38 10.67 0.74 -6.87
N VAL A 39 9.55 1.32 -6.42
CA VAL A 39 9.55 2.33 -5.35
C VAL A 39 10.05 1.75 -4.02
N PHE A 40 10.02 0.43 -3.85
CA PHE A 40 10.48 -0.27 -2.65
C PHE A 40 11.95 -0.74 -2.71
N ALA A 41 12.74 -0.27 -3.70
CA ALA A 41 14.15 -0.68 -3.84
C ALA A 41 14.94 -0.48 -2.55
N ARG A 42 14.71 0.63 -1.82
CA ARG A 42 15.41 0.94 -0.56
C ARG A 42 15.11 -0.05 0.57
N GLN A 43 13.99 -0.79 0.51
CA GLN A 43 13.66 -1.87 1.44
C GLN A 43 14.39 -3.15 1.04
N PHE A 44 14.43 -3.46 -0.26
CA PHE A 44 15.19 -4.59 -0.77
C PHE A 44 16.71 -4.44 -0.57
N ASP A 45 17.24 -3.22 -0.62
CA ASP A 45 18.65 -2.89 -0.40
C ASP A 45 19.00 -2.75 1.10
N SER A 46 18.17 -3.26 2.01
CA SER A 46 18.36 -3.14 3.44
C SER A 46 18.36 -4.50 4.15
N PRO A 47 18.80 -4.58 5.42
CA PRO A 47 18.76 -5.82 6.21
C PRO A 47 17.36 -6.45 6.34
N LEU A 48 16.28 -5.71 6.08
CA LEU A 48 14.93 -6.25 6.03
C LEU A 48 14.80 -7.42 5.04
N ALA A 49 15.48 -7.33 3.90
CA ALA A 49 15.39 -8.33 2.84
C ALA A 49 16.14 -9.64 3.15
N ASP A 50 17.09 -9.61 4.11
CA ASP A 50 17.71 -10.82 4.66
C ASP A 50 16.84 -11.45 5.75
N ALA A 51 16.27 -10.62 6.62
CA ALA A 51 15.48 -11.06 7.74
C ALA A 51 14.08 -11.57 7.34
N HIS A 52 13.47 -10.95 6.34
CA HIS A 52 12.09 -11.19 5.92
C HIS A 52 11.98 -11.55 4.44
N ARG A 53 10.96 -12.30 4.09
CA ARG A 53 10.56 -12.52 2.70
C ARG A 53 9.84 -11.27 2.20
N LEU A 54 10.59 -10.30 1.65
CA LEU A 54 9.99 -9.10 1.04
C LEU A 54 9.38 -9.46 -0.32
N ILE A 55 8.17 -8.99 -0.57
CA ILE A 55 7.46 -9.16 -1.83
C ILE A 55 6.87 -7.82 -2.23
N ALA A 56 7.29 -7.28 -3.35
CA ALA A 56 6.67 -6.12 -3.99
C ALA A 56 6.15 -6.52 -5.37
N PHE A 57 5.00 -6.04 -5.76
CA PHE A 57 4.41 -6.35 -7.06
C PHE A 57 3.81 -5.10 -7.70
N ASP A 58 3.74 -5.11 -9.02
CA ASP A 58 3.04 -4.06 -9.75
C ASP A 58 1.55 -4.35 -9.76
N LEU A 59 0.73 -3.39 -9.32
CA LEU A 59 -0.72 -3.47 -9.42
C LEU A 59 -1.15 -3.59 -10.90
N PRO A 60 -2.32 -4.18 -11.21
CA PRO A 60 -2.85 -4.19 -12.58
C PRO A 60 -2.83 -2.78 -13.18
N GLY A 61 -2.39 -2.67 -14.43
CA GLY A 61 -2.26 -1.39 -15.13
C GLY A 61 -1.08 -0.53 -14.72
N HIS A 62 -0.11 -1.09 -13.96
CA HIS A 62 1.12 -0.40 -13.53
C HIS A 62 2.36 -1.21 -13.89
N GLY A 63 3.50 -0.52 -13.96
CA GLY A 63 4.81 -1.10 -14.16
C GLY A 63 4.84 -2.14 -15.27
N ASP A 64 5.38 -3.34 -14.96
CA ASP A 64 5.48 -4.47 -15.89
C ASP A 64 4.31 -5.46 -15.78
N SER A 65 3.32 -5.19 -14.92
CA SER A 65 2.07 -5.95 -14.88
C SER A 65 1.20 -5.65 -16.10
N SER A 66 0.36 -6.62 -16.49
CA SER A 66 -0.62 -6.37 -17.55
C SER A 66 -1.68 -5.38 -17.10
N ASP A 67 -2.34 -4.76 -18.06
CA ASP A 67 -3.61 -4.08 -17.80
C ASP A 67 -4.65 -5.09 -17.29
N ALA A 68 -5.66 -4.58 -16.59
CA ALA A 68 -6.74 -5.41 -16.10
C ALA A 68 -7.53 -6.03 -17.26
N ARG A 69 -7.88 -7.33 -17.16
CA ARG A 69 -8.73 -8.02 -18.14
C ARG A 69 -10.16 -7.46 -18.13
N ASP A 70 -10.64 -7.09 -16.94
CA ASP A 70 -11.88 -6.33 -16.75
C ASP A 70 -11.58 -5.06 -15.95
N PRO A 71 -11.33 -3.93 -16.61
CA PRO A 71 -11.04 -2.67 -15.95
C PRO A 71 -12.16 -2.17 -15.02
N ALA A 72 -13.44 -2.43 -15.38
CA ALA A 72 -14.57 -1.95 -14.59
C ALA A 72 -14.67 -2.65 -13.22
N ALA A 73 -14.41 -3.94 -13.19
CA ALA A 73 -14.38 -4.71 -11.95
C ALA A 73 -13.08 -4.52 -11.17
N THR A 74 -11.92 -4.46 -11.86
CA THR A 74 -10.60 -4.51 -11.23
C THR A 74 -10.11 -3.14 -10.75
N TYR A 75 -10.37 -2.05 -11.49
CA TYR A 75 -9.87 -0.71 -11.17
C TYR A 75 -10.73 0.00 -10.12
N THR A 76 -10.97 -0.71 -9.04
CA THR A 76 -11.62 -0.25 -7.81
C THR A 76 -10.76 -0.66 -6.62
N ILE A 77 -10.93 -0.04 -5.45
CA ILE A 77 -10.20 -0.47 -4.23
C ILE A 77 -10.47 -1.95 -3.95
N THR A 78 -11.73 -2.37 -4.02
CA THR A 78 -12.14 -3.77 -3.79
C THR A 78 -11.56 -4.72 -4.85
N GLY A 79 -11.58 -4.35 -6.12
CA GLY A 79 -11.01 -5.19 -7.20
C GLY A 79 -9.49 -5.35 -7.10
N LEU A 80 -8.77 -4.29 -6.70
CA LEU A 80 -7.33 -4.35 -6.44
C LEU A 80 -7.02 -5.20 -5.20
N ALA A 81 -7.82 -5.09 -4.14
CA ALA A 81 -7.68 -5.92 -2.95
C ALA A 81 -7.95 -7.40 -3.26
N GLN A 82 -8.98 -7.71 -4.04
CA GLN A 82 -9.25 -9.07 -4.53
C GLN A 82 -8.09 -9.60 -5.39
N THR A 83 -7.51 -8.77 -6.25
CA THR A 83 -6.33 -9.15 -7.04
C THR A 83 -5.14 -9.47 -6.12
N THR A 84 -4.93 -8.66 -5.08
CA THR A 84 -3.89 -8.90 -4.07
C THR A 84 -4.14 -10.21 -3.32
N ALA A 85 -5.39 -10.49 -2.92
CA ALA A 85 -5.76 -11.75 -2.28
C ALA A 85 -5.41 -12.95 -3.18
N ARG A 86 -5.76 -12.90 -4.46
CA ARG A 86 -5.40 -13.96 -5.43
C ARG A 86 -3.89 -14.13 -5.60
N LEU A 87 -3.13 -13.04 -5.51
CA LEU A 87 -1.66 -13.13 -5.49
C LEU A 87 -1.18 -13.87 -4.24
N LEU A 88 -1.69 -13.53 -3.05
CA LEU A 88 -1.33 -14.21 -1.81
C LEU A 88 -1.63 -15.71 -1.88
N ASP A 89 -2.81 -16.07 -2.36
CA ASP A 89 -3.23 -17.46 -2.56
C ASP A 89 -2.27 -18.19 -3.52
N ALA A 90 -1.95 -17.60 -4.67
CA ALA A 90 -1.04 -18.18 -5.67
C ALA A 90 0.40 -18.32 -5.18
N LEU A 91 0.81 -17.51 -4.19
CA LEU A 91 2.11 -17.58 -3.54
C LEU A 91 2.13 -18.47 -2.29
N ASN A 92 1.00 -19.09 -1.93
CA ASN A 92 0.77 -19.86 -0.69
C ASN A 92 1.15 -19.05 0.56
N ILE A 93 0.73 -17.76 0.61
CA ILE A 93 0.99 -16.88 1.74
C ILE A 93 -0.25 -16.86 2.63
N GLY A 94 -0.21 -17.63 3.72
CA GLY A 94 -1.28 -17.68 4.72
C GLY A 94 -1.14 -16.66 5.84
N HIS A 95 0.05 -16.05 5.98
CA HIS A 95 0.38 -15.09 7.03
C HIS A 95 1.35 -14.05 6.47
N ALA A 96 1.02 -12.75 6.59
CA ALA A 96 1.87 -11.68 6.11
C ALA A 96 1.64 -10.36 6.86
N ILE A 97 2.66 -9.53 6.86
CA ILE A 97 2.53 -8.09 7.09
C ILE A 97 2.23 -7.47 5.73
N ILE A 98 1.19 -6.64 5.65
CA ILE A 98 0.86 -5.89 4.44
C ILE A 98 1.29 -4.45 4.66
N PHE A 99 2.24 -4.00 3.85
CA PHE A 99 2.67 -2.61 3.80
C PHE A 99 2.06 -1.93 2.58
N GLY A 100 1.18 -0.98 2.80
CA GLY A 100 0.54 -0.21 1.73
C GLY A 100 0.92 1.27 1.77
N TRP A 101 1.33 1.79 0.61
CA TRP A 101 1.61 3.20 0.40
C TRP A 101 0.53 3.86 -0.46
N SER A 102 -0.05 4.99 0.01
CA SER A 102 -1.02 5.78 -0.75
C SER A 102 -2.20 4.91 -1.21
N LEU A 103 -2.47 4.79 -2.51
CA LEU A 103 -3.44 3.84 -3.07
C LEU A 103 -3.25 2.42 -2.50
N GLY A 104 -2.00 1.95 -2.41
CA GLY A 104 -1.68 0.64 -1.85
C GLY A 104 -2.09 0.47 -0.39
N GLY A 105 -2.10 1.56 0.38
CA GLY A 105 -2.60 1.55 1.76
C GLY A 105 -4.11 1.36 1.83
N HIS A 106 -4.86 2.01 0.95
CA HIS A 106 -6.31 1.80 0.84
C HIS A 106 -6.65 0.38 0.38
N VAL A 107 -5.85 -0.17 -0.56
CA VAL A 107 -5.96 -1.58 -0.99
C VAL A 107 -5.64 -2.53 0.17
N ALA A 108 -4.62 -2.23 0.98
CA ALA A 108 -4.23 -3.04 2.13
C ALA A 108 -5.32 -3.06 3.22
N ILE A 109 -5.96 -1.92 3.51
CA ILE A 109 -7.08 -1.85 4.46
C ILE A 109 -8.29 -2.65 3.94
N GLU A 110 -8.62 -2.49 2.66
CA GLU A 110 -9.70 -3.27 2.03
C GLU A 110 -9.42 -4.77 2.09
N LEU A 111 -8.19 -5.21 1.75
CA LEU A 111 -7.76 -6.60 1.87
C LEU A 111 -7.94 -7.12 3.31
N ALA A 112 -7.55 -6.32 4.29
CA ALA A 112 -7.64 -6.65 5.70
C ALA A 112 -9.08 -6.86 6.19
N SER A 113 -10.07 -6.32 5.48
CA SER A 113 -11.48 -6.48 5.83
C SER A 113 -12.06 -7.87 5.53
N PHE A 114 -11.39 -8.66 4.67
CA PHE A 114 -11.93 -9.97 4.24
C PHE A 114 -10.88 -11.10 4.15
N HIS A 115 -9.57 -10.79 4.15
CA HIS A 115 -8.55 -11.81 3.91
C HIS A 115 -7.77 -12.14 5.18
N HIS A 116 -7.76 -13.42 5.54
CA HIS A 116 -7.19 -13.92 6.80
C HIS A 116 -5.66 -13.88 6.89
N ALA A 117 -4.95 -13.74 5.77
CA ALA A 117 -3.48 -13.71 5.75
C ALA A 117 -2.89 -12.41 6.34
N VAL A 118 -3.71 -11.40 6.65
CA VAL A 118 -3.22 -10.13 7.22
C VAL A 118 -2.97 -10.29 8.71
N ASN A 119 -1.70 -10.31 9.12
CA ASN A 119 -1.27 -10.42 10.52
C ASN A 119 -0.72 -9.10 11.08
N GLY A 120 -0.46 -8.14 10.22
CA GLY A 120 -0.04 -6.80 10.57
C GLY A 120 -0.24 -5.87 9.37
N LEU A 121 -0.53 -4.62 9.63
CA LEU A 121 -0.80 -3.61 8.62
C LEU A 121 0.13 -2.41 8.82
N VAL A 122 0.83 -2.00 7.78
CA VAL A 122 1.65 -0.77 7.76
C VAL A 122 1.04 0.20 6.76
N LEU A 123 0.67 1.38 7.23
CA LEU A 123 0.03 2.43 6.43
C LEU A 123 0.95 3.64 6.31
N THR A 124 1.19 4.06 5.08
CA THR A 124 1.94 5.26 4.75
C THR A 124 1.17 6.07 3.72
N GLY A 125 0.90 7.34 3.99
CA GLY A 125 0.19 8.23 3.07
C GLY A 125 -1.24 7.79 2.74
N ALA A 126 -1.88 6.99 3.61
CA ALA A 126 -3.19 6.39 3.38
C ALA A 126 -4.06 6.49 4.63
N PRO A 127 -4.77 7.59 4.85
CA PRO A 127 -5.66 7.75 5.99
C PRO A 127 -6.83 6.77 5.89
N PRO A 128 -7.13 6.00 6.96
CA PRO A 128 -8.27 5.09 6.99
C PRO A 128 -9.58 5.88 7.12
N VAL A 129 -10.13 6.29 5.98
CA VAL A 129 -11.30 7.17 5.93
C VAL A 129 -12.61 6.39 6.02
N SER A 130 -13.62 7.02 6.62
CA SER A 130 -15.01 6.56 6.51
C SER A 130 -15.50 6.71 5.08
N ARG A 131 -16.53 5.94 4.70
CA ARG A 131 -17.10 5.95 3.34
C ARG A 131 -17.58 7.34 2.92
N GLY A 132 -17.39 7.64 1.65
CA GLY A 132 -17.96 8.80 0.97
C GLY A 132 -17.19 10.11 1.16
N PRO A 133 -17.74 11.22 0.60
CA PRO A 133 -17.00 12.47 0.45
C PRO A 133 -16.58 13.11 1.78
N LEU A 134 -17.37 12.98 2.84
CA LEU A 134 -17.03 13.55 4.15
C LEU A 134 -15.81 12.88 4.77
N GLY A 135 -15.66 11.54 4.61
CA GLY A 135 -14.46 10.81 5.03
C GLY A 135 -13.24 11.31 4.28
N MET A 136 -13.34 11.43 2.96
CA MET A 136 -12.26 11.93 2.11
C MET A 136 -11.81 13.34 2.52
N LEU A 137 -12.74 14.27 2.73
CA LEU A 137 -12.42 15.65 3.15
C LEU A 137 -11.73 15.73 4.53
N ARG A 138 -11.97 14.77 5.43
CA ARG A 138 -11.32 14.72 6.74
C ARG A 138 -9.88 14.20 6.65
N GLY A 139 -9.64 13.18 5.84
CA GLY A 139 -8.34 12.51 5.73
C GLY A 139 -7.34 13.20 4.82
N PHE A 140 -7.81 13.95 3.83
CA PHE A 140 -6.97 14.54 2.78
C PHE A 140 -6.96 16.05 2.79
N HIS A 141 -5.86 16.66 2.32
CA HIS A 141 -5.79 18.08 2.04
C HIS A 141 -6.55 18.41 0.76
N ALA A 142 -7.35 19.50 0.78
CA ALA A 142 -7.95 20.03 -0.41
C ALA A 142 -6.94 20.91 -1.15
N ASN A 143 -6.31 20.38 -2.19
CA ASN A 143 -5.42 21.11 -3.08
C ASN A 143 -5.67 20.72 -4.54
N TRP A 144 -5.18 21.55 -5.48
CA TRP A 144 -5.41 21.35 -6.92
C TRP A 144 -4.72 20.11 -7.47
N ASP A 145 -3.60 19.67 -6.87
CA ASP A 145 -2.86 18.47 -7.31
C ASP A 145 -3.59 17.17 -6.95
N MET A 146 -4.51 17.22 -5.98
CA MET A 146 -5.42 16.11 -5.73
C MET A 146 -6.29 15.75 -6.95
N LEU A 147 -6.58 16.68 -7.84
CA LEU A 147 -7.32 16.40 -9.09
C LEU A 147 -6.54 15.46 -10.01
N LEU A 148 -5.20 15.42 -9.91
CA LEU A 148 -4.37 14.49 -10.65
C LEU A 148 -4.66 13.04 -10.28
N THR A 149 -5.05 12.78 -9.03
CA THR A 149 -5.36 11.41 -8.58
C THR A 149 -6.57 10.78 -9.29
N SER A 150 -7.42 11.60 -9.92
CA SER A 150 -8.61 11.16 -10.66
C SER A 150 -8.50 11.36 -12.18
N LYS A 151 -7.49 12.10 -12.65
CA LYS A 151 -7.33 12.47 -14.06
C LYS A 151 -6.93 11.26 -14.90
N LYS A 152 -7.73 10.95 -15.93
CA LYS A 152 -7.55 9.75 -16.77
C LYS A 152 -6.35 9.86 -17.72
N VAL A 153 -6.14 11.01 -18.35
CA VAL A 153 -5.06 11.23 -19.31
C VAL A 153 -4.15 12.33 -18.79
N TYR A 154 -2.86 12.02 -18.62
CA TYR A 154 -1.84 12.98 -18.20
C TYR A 154 -1.13 13.59 -19.40
N SER A 155 -0.92 14.92 -19.37
CA SER A 155 0.11 15.59 -20.15
C SER A 155 1.47 15.43 -19.48
N GLU A 156 2.57 15.73 -20.18
CA GLU A 156 3.91 15.72 -19.57
C GLU A 156 3.99 16.63 -18.33
N ARG A 157 3.34 17.78 -18.36
CA ARG A 157 3.23 18.69 -17.20
C ARG A 157 2.47 18.07 -16.03
N ASP A 158 1.44 17.26 -16.28
CA ASP A 158 0.74 16.53 -15.23
C ASP A 158 1.63 15.47 -14.60
N ILE A 159 2.44 14.79 -15.43
CA ILE A 159 3.40 13.78 -14.96
C ILE A 159 4.44 14.41 -14.05
N GLU A 160 5.03 15.54 -14.45
CA GLU A 160 6.01 16.29 -13.66
C GLU A 160 5.41 16.76 -12.32
N ARG A 161 4.19 17.31 -12.34
CA ARG A 161 3.49 17.75 -11.14
C ARG A 161 3.16 16.59 -10.21
N PHE A 162 2.69 15.47 -10.77
CA PHE A 162 2.35 14.29 -9.98
C PHE A 162 3.60 13.64 -9.38
N GLU A 163 4.71 13.57 -10.12
CA GLU A 163 6.01 13.13 -9.62
C GLU A 163 6.47 13.99 -8.44
N ALA A 164 6.47 15.32 -8.61
CA ALA A 164 6.84 16.25 -7.55
C ALA A 164 5.93 16.15 -6.33
N PHE A 165 4.65 15.91 -6.54
CA PHE A 165 3.64 15.74 -5.50
C PHE A 165 3.85 14.46 -4.68
N CYS A 166 4.27 13.36 -5.32
CA CYS A 166 4.48 12.07 -4.65
C CYS A 166 5.87 11.91 -4.03
N PHE A 167 6.91 12.50 -4.63
CA PHE A 167 8.31 12.22 -4.30
C PHE A 167 9.13 13.48 -3.98
N GLY A 168 8.55 14.66 -4.07
CA GLY A 168 9.31 15.91 -3.90
C GLY A 168 10.48 15.98 -4.87
N GLY A 169 11.67 16.35 -4.34
CA GLY A 169 12.93 16.41 -5.11
C GLY A 169 13.73 15.11 -5.15
N SER A 170 13.21 14.00 -4.59
CA SER A 170 13.92 12.72 -4.44
C SER A 170 13.54 11.66 -5.48
N ALA A 171 12.77 12.03 -6.51
CA ALA A 171 12.30 11.11 -7.54
C ALA A 171 13.44 10.48 -8.36
N SER A 172 13.25 9.21 -8.74
CA SER A 172 14.11 8.52 -9.72
C SER A 172 13.53 8.67 -11.12
N PRO A 173 14.35 8.73 -12.20
CA PRO A 173 13.85 8.76 -13.57
C PRO A 173 12.84 7.63 -13.91
N SER A 174 12.99 6.45 -13.31
CA SER A 174 12.08 5.33 -13.47
C SER A 174 10.67 5.60 -12.92
N PHE A 175 10.51 6.54 -11.97
CA PHE A 175 9.19 6.88 -11.41
C PHE A 175 8.34 7.65 -12.41
N ARG A 176 8.95 8.54 -13.19
CA ARG A 176 8.27 9.26 -14.27
C ARG A 176 7.75 8.29 -15.33
N GLU A 177 8.55 7.29 -15.70
CA GLU A 177 8.11 6.23 -16.62
C GLU A 177 6.95 5.41 -16.04
N ALA A 178 6.99 5.07 -14.74
CA ALA A 178 5.90 4.36 -14.09
C ALA A 178 4.59 5.18 -14.09
N ILE A 179 4.68 6.50 -13.85
CA ILE A 179 3.52 7.41 -13.94
C ILE A 179 2.95 7.41 -15.37
N ARG A 180 3.80 7.50 -16.40
CA ARG A 180 3.42 7.51 -17.82
C ARG A 180 2.79 6.19 -18.23
N ARG A 181 3.35 5.05 -17.78
CA ARG A 181 2.86 3.69 -18.07
C ARG A 181 1.48 3.41 -17.47
N THR A 182 1.15 4.06 -16.35
CA THR A 182 -0.06 3.73 -15.59
C THR A 182 -1.34 3.93 -16.41
N ASP A 183 -2.19 2.89 -16.43
CA ASP A 183 -3.50 2.95 -17.06
C ASP A 183 -4.39 4.00 -16.36
N GLY A 184 -4.69 5.07 -17.06
CA GLY A 184 -5.46 6.19 -16.50
C GLY A 184 -6.90 5.81 -16.12
N ARG A 185 -7.46 4.71 -16.65
CA ARG A 185 -8.77 4.20 -16.25
C ARG A 185 -8.80 3.82 -14.77
N LEU A 186 -7.67 3.36 -14.23
CA LEU A 186 -7.54 3.05 -12.82
C LEU A 186 -7.72 4.30 -11.95
N ARG A 187 -7.02 5.40 -12.27
CA ARG A 187 -7.13 6.65 -11.48
C ARG A 187 -8.56 7.11 -11.36
N SER A 188 -9.26 7.19 -12.48
CA SER A 188 -10.66 7.64 -12.49
C SER A 188 -11.61 6.64 -11.79
N GLY A 189 -11.39 5.33 -11.96
CA GLY A 189 -12.23 4.28 -11.35
C GLY A 189 -12.11 4.25 -9.82
N VAL A 190 -10.88 4.30 -9.31
CA VAL A 190 -10.60 4.34 -7.88
C VAL A 190 -11.16 5.62 -7.25
N ALA A 191 -10.86 6.78 -7.82
CA ALA A 191 -11.32 8.06 -7.28
C ALA A 191 -12.85 8.13 -7.23
N PHE A 192 -13.53 7.71 -8.32
CA PHE A 192 -14.99 7.63 -8.35
C PHE A 192 -15.54 6.68 -7.30
N GLY A 193 -14.94 5.49 -7.14
CA GLY A 193 -15.36 4.48 -6.18
C GLY A 193 -15.25 4.98 -4.73
N MET A 194 -14.12 5.58 -4.37
CA MET A 194 -13.91 6.15 -3.03
C MET A 194 -14.88 7.31 -2.74
N PHE A 195 -15.05 8.22 -3.70
CA PHE A 195 -15.99 9.33 -3.54
C PHE A 195 -17.45 8.84 -3.42
N ALA A 196 -17.83 7.79 -4.17
CA ALA A 196 -19.14 7.17 -4.09
C ALA A 196 -19.33 6.27 -2.84
N GLY A 197 -18.32 6.18 -1.96
CA GLY A 197 -18.38 5.37 -0.75
C GLY A 197 -18.39 3.85 -0.99
N LYS A 198 -17.85 3.40 -2.13
CA LYS A 198 -17.72 1.96 -2.44
C LYS A 198 -16.56 1.35 -1.68
N GLY A 199 -16.66 0.06 -1.36
CA GLY A 199 -15.67 -0.70 -0.58
C GLY A 199 -15.96 -0.73 0.92
N ALA A 200 -15.02 -1.20 1.71
CA ALA A 200 -15.11 -1.24 3.16
C ALA A 200 -15.10 0.17 3.79
N ASP A 201 -15.71 0.34 4.96
CA ASP A 201 -15.45 1.51 5.80
C ASP A 201 -14.08 1.34 6.44
N GLN A 202 -13.07 2.01 5.87
CA GLN A 202 -11.68 1.79 6.24
C GLN A 202 -11.39 2.17 7.69
N LYS A 203 -12.08 3.19 8.20
CA LYS A 203 -11.98 3.58 9.59
C LYS A 203 -12.46 2.44 10.49
N GLN A 204 -13.62 1.87 10.21
CA GLN A 204 -14.15 0.72 10.97
C GLN A 204 -13.24 -0.50 10.87
N VAL A 205 -12.62 -0.76 9.71
CA VAL A 205 -11.69 -1.89 9.56
C VAL A 205 -10.53 -1.78 10.55
N VAL A 206 -9.86 -0.63 10.65
CA VAL A 206 -8.72 -0.46 11.56
C VAL A 206 -9.13 -0.32 13.02
N GLU A 207 -10.33 0.20 13.29
CA GLU A 207 -10.93 0.29 14.64
C GLU A 207 -11.35 -1.08 15.20
N ASN A 208 -11.47 -2.10 14.34
CA ASN A 208 -11.81 -3.48 14.73
C ASN A 208 -10.73 -4.50 14.33
N ALA A 209 -9.55 -4.04 13.90
CA ALA A 209 -8.48 -4.92 13.44
C ALA A 209 -7.96 -5.83 14.57
N PRO A 210 -7.98 -7.17 14.39
CA PRO A 210 -7.48 -8.11 15.41
C PRO A 210 -5.94 -8.25 15.39
N PHE A 211 -5.26 -7.47 14.58
CA PHE A 211 -3.81 -7.47 14.37
C PHE A 211 -3.23 -6.06 14.56
N PRO A 212 -1.92 -5.92 14.79
CA PRO A 212 -1.28 -4.62 14.94
C PRO A 212 -1.35 -3.78 13.66
N VAL A 213 -1.55 -2.47 13.84
CA VAL A 213 -1.52 -1.47 12.78
C VAL A 213 -0.42 -0.46 13.07
N ALA A 214 0.55 -0.32 12.17
CA ALA A 214 1.55 0.74 12.19
C ALA A 214 1.14 1.86 11.23
N VAL A 215 1.26 3.09 11.68
CA VAL A 215 1.08 4.29 10.85
C VAL A 215 2.42 5.03 10.82
N ILE A 216 3.01 5.18 9.63
CA ILE A 216 4.33 5.81 9.45
C ILE A 216 4.24 6.78 8.27
N ASN A 217 4.20 8.08 8.54
CA ASN A 217 4.04 9.13 7.53
C ASN A 217 5.24 10.09 7.52
N GLY A 218 5.38 10.85 6.44
CA GLY A 218 6.32 11.98 6.39
C GLY A 218 5.69 13.26 6.94
N GLU A 219 6.52 14.10 7.57
CA GLU A 219 6.11 15.38 8.18
C GLU A 219 5.50 16.35 7.16
N HIS A 220 6.02 16.32 5.94
CA HIS A 220 5.65 17.25 4.85
C HIS A 220 4.77 16.58 3.79
N ASP A 221 4.02 15.55 4.15
CA ASP A 221 3.10 14.91 3.22
C ASP A 221 2.06 15.90 2.69
N PRO A 222 2.04 16.21 1.38
CA PRO A 222 1.14 17.21 0.83
C PRO A 222 -0.29 16.69 0.60
N LEU A 223 -0.51 15.37 0.68
CA LEU A 223 -1.81 14.75 0.40
C LEU A 223 -2.64 14.56 1.66
N VAL A 224 -2.05 14.04 2.73
CA VAL A 224 -2.81 13.55 3.88
C VAL A 224 -2.73 14.49 5.09
N ARG A 225 -3.82 14.58 5.81
CA ARG A 225 -3.86 15.34 7.08
C ARG A 225 -3.33 14.45 8.19
N LEU A 226 -2.11 14.73 8.67
CA LEU A 226 -1.48 13.92 9.73
C LEU A 226 -2.33 13.88 11.01
N SER A 227 -2.94 15.00 11.40
CA SER A 227 -3.84 15.07 12.56
C SER A 227 -5.07 14.17 12.45
N TYR A 228 -5.49 13.78 11.24
CA TYR A 228 -6.60 12.86 11.07
C TYR A 228 -6.29 11.46 11.62
N PHE A 229 -5.05 10.98 11.43
CA PHE A 229 -4.67 9.65 11.91
C PHE A 229 -4.79 9.53 13.45
N GLU A 230 -4.60 10.62 14.19
CA GLU A 230 -4.74 10.66 15.64
C GLU A 230 -6.21 10.62 16.11
N THR A 231 -7.16 10.92 15.22
CA THR A 231 -8.60 10.85 15.51
C THR A 231 -9.20 9.46 15.35
N VAL A 232 -8.44 8.51 14.85
CA VAL A 232 -8.90 7.13 14.57
C VAL A 232 -8.64 6.27 15.81
N ALA A 233 -9.68 5.59 16.28
CA ALA A 233 -9.61 4.71 17.46
C ALA A 233 -9.12 3.29 17.06
N TYR A 234 -7.88 3.17 16.62
CA TYR A 234 -7.30 1.88 16.25
C TYR A 234 -7.44 0.85 17.37
N ALA A 235 -7.93 -0.34 17.04
CA ALA A 235 -8.02 -1.43 18.02
C ALA A 235 -6.65 -1.89 18.55
N SER A 236 -5.62 -1.82 17.70
CA SER A 236 -4.24 -2.24 18.02
C SER A 236 -3.20 -1.36 17.31
N LEU A 237 -3.16 -0.06 17.64
CA LEU A 237 -2.11 0.83 17.13
C LEU A 237 -0.76 0.43 17.71
N TRP A 238 0.24 0.28 16.83
CA TRP A 238 1.61 0.02 17.26
C TRP A 238 2.28 1.30 17.72
N GLU A 239 2.59 1.38 19.02
CA GLU A 239 3.20 2.52 19.70
C GLU A 239 2.40 3.84 19.52
N ARG A 240 2.45 4.43 18.34
CA ARG A 240 1.83 5.73 17.97
C ARG A 240 1.74 5.89 16.46
N CYS A 241 1.14 6.98 16.00
CA CYS A 241 1.34 7.46 14.63
C CYS A 241 2.75 8.07 14.51
N HIS A 242 3.65 7.39 13.79
CA HIS A 242 5.02 7.85 13.58
C HIS A 242 5.06 8.88 12.46
N VAL A 243 5.79 9.98 12.69
CA VAL A 243 6.04 11.03 11.71
C VAL A 243 7.54 11.15 11.50
N ILE A 244 7.99 10.96 10.26
CA ILE A 244 9.41 11.05 9.88
C ILE A 244 9.70 12.49 9.46
N SER A 245 10.55 13.16 10.23
CA SER A 245 10.90 14.56 10.00
C SER A 245 11.64 14.76 8.68
N GLY A 246 11.28 15.81 7.96
CA GLY A 246 11.88 16.19 6.68
C GLY A 246 11.56 15.23 5.54
N ALA A 247 10.57 14.35 5.68
CA ALA A 247 10.06 13.49 4.60
C ALA A 247 8.68 13.96 4.12
N GLY A 248 8.40 13.72 2.83
CA GLY A 248 7.12 13.97 2.18
C GLY A 248 6.24 12.72 2.14
N HIS A 249 5.57 12.49 1.01
CA HIS A 249 4.58 11.42 0.85
C HIS A 249 5.15 10.00 0.76
N ALA A 250 6.45 9.86 0.41
CA ALA A 250 7.14 8.57 0.30
C ALA A 250 8.32 8.44 1.30
N PRO A 251 8.07 8.50 2.63
CA PRO A 251 9.13 8.50 3.64
C PRO A 251 10.03 7.26 3.59
N PHE A 252 9.51 6.11 3.16
CA PHE A 252 10.25 4.86 2.98
C PHE A 252 11.28 4.93 1.82
N TRP A 253 11.06 5.85 0.87
CA TRP A 253 11.99 6.17 -0.21
C TRP A 253 12.90 7.35 0.15
N GLU A 254 12.33 8.41 0.71
CA GLU A 254 13.04 9.67 0.99
C GLU A 254 13.99 9.57 2.17
N LYS A 255 13.63 8.83 3.22
CA LYS A 255 14.36 8.64 4.47
C LYS A 255 14.39 7.18 4.90
N PRO A 256 14.93 6.26 4.06
CA PRO A 256 14.93 4.82 4.35
C PRO A 256 15.64 4.48 5.66
N ASP A 257 16.68 5.22 6.05
CA ASP A 257 17.44 5.02 7.29
C ASP A 257 16.60 5.27 8.56
N LEU A 258 15.54 6.07 8.45
CA LEU A 258 14.57 6.28 9.54
C LEU A 258 13.36 5.36 9.42
N PHE A 259 12.93 5.04 8.21
CA PHE A 259 11.75 4.22 7.96
C PHE A 259 12.00 2.73 8.19
N ASN A 260 13.08 2.17 7.63
CA ASN A 260 13.36 0.74 7.67
C ASN A 260 13.52 0.19 9.10
N PRO A 261 14.18 0.88 10.06
CA PRO A 261 14.20 0.44 11.45
C PRO A 261 12.80 0.38 12.10
N LEU A 262 11.89 1.31 11.76
CA LEU A 262 10.50 1.25 12.25
C LEU A 262 9.77 0.03 11.69
N LEU A 263 9.92 -0.22 10.39
CA LEU A 263 9.32 -1.39 9.74
C LEU A 263 9.86 -2.71 10.32
N SER A 264 11.18 -2.79 10.59
CA SER A 264 11.81 -3.96 11.22
C SER A 264 11.25 -4.21 12.62
N ARG A 265 11.20 -3.20 13.47
CA ARG A 265 10.66 -3.32 14.84
C ARG A 265 9.19 -3.70 14.84
N PHE A 266 8.41 -3.15 13.90
CA PHE A 266 7.01 -3.54 13.73
C PHE A 266 6.90 -5.01 13.32
N ALA A 267 7.71 -5.46 12.37
CA ALA A 267 7.72 -6.86 11.94
C ALA A 267 8.07 -7.81 13.09
N GLU A 268 9.06 -7.48 13.91
CA GLU A 268 9.39 -8.25 15.13
C GLU A 268 8.21 -8.34 16.11
N LYS A 269 7.47 -7.23 16.29
CA LYS A 269 6.27 -7.21 17.13
C LYS A 269 5.21 -8.16 16.61
N VAL A 270 4.94 -8.14 15.30
CA VAL A 270 3.94 -9.01 14.66
C VAL A 270 4.35 -10.47 14.79
N VAL A 271 5.62 -10.82 14.55
CA VAL A 271 6.14 -12.18 14.70
C VAL A 271 5.95 -12.69 16.13
N LYS A 272 6.34 -11.91 17.15
CA LYS A 272 6.17 -12.26 18.57
C LYS A 272 4.69 -12.49 18.91
N GLN A 273 3.79 -11.66 18.40
CA GLN A 273 2.36 -11.79 18.68
C GLN A 273 1.75 -13.02 17.99
N SER A 274 2.15 -13.33 16.75
CA SER A 274 1.69 -14.52 16.02
C SER A 274 2.17 -15.82 16.66
N ALA A 275 3.33 -15.83 17.30
CA ALA A 275 3.85 -17.00 18.02
C ALA A 275 3.07 -17.32 19.31
N VAL A 276 2.40 -16.34 19.90
CA VAL A 276 1.62 -16.49 21.14
C VAL A 276 0.16 -16.87 20.88
N MET A 277 -0.36 -16.55 19.70
CA MET A 277 -1.73 -16.93 19.32
C MET A 277 -1.75 -18.37 18.77
N PRO A 278 -2.49 -19.32 19.39
CA PRO A 278 -2.64 -20.65 18.81
C PRO A 278 -3.31 -20.52 17.43
N VAL A 279 -2.79 -21.30 16.47
CA VAL A 279 -3.35 -21.42 15.12
C VAL A 279 -4.86 -21.70 15.23
N ARG A 280 -5.68 -20.74 14.82
CA ARG A 280 -7.11 -21.03 14.64
C ARG A 280 -7.22 -22.11 13.58
N ARG A 281 -7.44 -23.37 14.02
CA ARG A 281 -7.83 -24.44 13.11
C ARG A 281 -9.16 -24.02 12.51
N THR A 282 -9.17 -23.76 11.22
CA THR A 282 -10.41 -23.74 10.44
C THR A 282 -10.97 -25.16 10.51
N GLU A 283 -12.00 -25.38 11.31
CA GLU A 283 -12.82 -26.58 11.17
C GLU A 283 -13.46 -26.47 9.78
N ALA A 284 -12.98 -27.34 8.88
CA ALA A 284 -13.62 -27.60 7.61
C ALA A 284 -14.93 -28.31 7.93
N GLY A 285 -16.05 -27.62 7.77
CA GLY A 285 -17.40 -28.17 7.69
C GLY A 285 -17.82 -28.23 6.25
#